data_ed0deba917cacdf9323c2ab3e7906e58
#
_entry.id   ed0deba917cacdf9323c2ab3e7906e58
#
_cell.length_a   1.000
_cell.length_b   1.000
_cell.length_c   1.000
_cell.angle_alpha   90.00
_cell.angle_beta   90.00
_cell.angle_gamma   90.00
#
_symmetry.space_group_name_H-M   'P 1'
#
loop_
_entity.id
_entity.type
_entity.pdbx_description
1 polymer ?
#
loop_
_entity_poly.entity_id
_entity_poly.type
_entity_poly.pdbx_seq_one_letter_code
_entity_poly.pdbx_strand_id
1 'polypeptide(L)'
;GLNREGLDSRVVPAYLTDRNVLQEPFWKRGLPGGEELQKIRRDNCLMARVETAGPERIQGYSVILGDDNACYEKHLLLIPCGETEGQDVWSMQLMPAYRQELEENLPDQKNVALGGFCVLREGEQLPAGNYTIAVLVVNRVSKLKLWNTTGKYLTVELPAAKE
;
A
#
# COMPACT_ATOMS: atom_id res chain seq x y z
N GLY A 1 21.24 -23.06 9.63
CA GLY A 1 21.17 -22.42 9.93
C GLY A 1 20.66 -22.23 9.79
N LEU A 2 20.65 -22.65 9.50
CA LEU A 2 20.35 -22.11 9.60
C LEU A 2 20.09 -21.80 9.78
N ASN A 3 20.13 -22.48 9.62
CA ASN A 3 20.07 -21.95 9.83
C ASN A 3 19.84 -21.95 10.13
N ARG A 4 19.80 -22.74 10.10
CA ARG A 4 19.66 -22.42 10.31
C ARG A 4 19.46 -22.51 10.26
N GLU A 5 19.75 -23.27 9.87
CA GLU A 5 19.65 -22.94 9.75
C GLU A 5 19.23 -22.53 9.37
N GLY A 6 19.56 -23.39 9.19
CA GLY A 6 19.36 -22.71 8.89
C GLY A 6 18.85 -22.48 8.38
N LEU A 7 18.82 -22.49 8.11
CA LEU A 7 18.56 -21.84 7.61
C LEU A 7 18.81 -21.47 7.18
N ASP A 8 19.19 -21.67 6.73
CA ASP A 8 19.40 -21.05 6.16
C ASP A 8 19.12 -20.59 5.76
N SER A 9 19.58 -20.57 5.65
CA SER A 9 19.28 -19.98 5.15
C SER A 9 18.85 -19.15 4.81
N ARG A 10 19.02 -18.64 4.62
CA ARG A 10 18.56 -17.85 4.19
C ARG A 10 17.57 -17.81 3.19
N VAL A 11 17.14 -18.52 2.66
CA VAL A 11 15.98 -18.51 1.78
C VAL A 11 14.73 -18.59 2.64
N VAL A 12 13.99 -17.49 2.69
CA VAL A 12 12.72 -17.47 3.38
C VAL A 12 11.70 -18.07 2.44
N PRO A 13 11.02 -19.13 2.80
CA PRO A 13 9.97 -19.68 1.94
C PRO A 13 8.90 -18.64 1.66
N ALA A 14 8.39 -18.64 0.43
CA ALA A 14 7.42 -17.63 0.00
C ALA A 14 6.19 -17.61 0.89
N TYR A 15 5.73 -18.76 1.34
CA TYR A 15 4.53 -18.80 2.17
C TYR A 15 4.75 -18.14 3.53
N LEU A 16 5.96 -18.21 4.07
CA LEU A 16 6.26 -17.51 5.33
C LEU A 16 6.27 -16.01 5.10
N THR A 17 6.81 -15.57 3.96
CA THR A 17 6.80 -14.16 3.60
C THR A 17 5.37 -13.65 3.50
N ASP A 18 4.52 -14.40 2.80
CA ASP A 18 3.12 -14.01 2.66
C ASP A 18 2.42 -13.89 3.99
N ARG A 19 2.68 -14.85 4.89
CA ARG A 19 2.02 -14.83 6.19
C ARG A 19 2.49 -13.66 7.06
N ASN A 20 3.76 -13.29 6.91
CA ASN A 20 4.32 -12.20 7.71
C ASN A 20 3.91 -10.84 7.21
N VAL A 21 3.41 -10.75 5.96
CA VAL A 21 3.08 -9.47 5.36
C VAL A 21 1.58 -9.25 5.19
N LEU A 22 0.76 -10.20 5.60
CA LEU A 22 -0.68 -9.98 5.62
C LEU A 22 -0.98 -8.99 6.74
N GLN A 23 -1.54 -7.87 6.37
CA GLN A 23 -1.70 -6.75 7.28
C GLN A 23 -3.18 -6.56 7.60
N GLU A 24 -3.51 -6.48 8.89
CA GLU A 24 -4.86 -6.19 9.32
C GLU A 24 -5.24 -4.77 8.93
N PRO A 25 -6.52 -4.51 8.64
CA PRO A 25 -6.93 -3.16 8.27
C PRO A 25 -6.88 -2.24 9.49
N PHE A 26 -6.27 -1.09 9.31
CA PHE A 26 -6.18 -0.08 10.36
C PHE A 26 -6.26 1.30 9.72
N TRP A 27 -7.46 1.63 9.25
CA TRP A 27 -7.67 2.86 8.48
C TRP A 27 -7.84 4.05 9.41
N LYS A 28 -7.16 5.14 9.07
CA LYS A 28 -7.24 6.41 9.78
C LYS A 28 -7.88 7.43 8.87
N ARG A 29 -8.81 8.20 9.44
CA ARG A 29 -9.56 9.19 8.67
C ARG A 29 -8.83 10.52 8.67
N GLY A 30 -8.74 11.14 7.48
CA GLY A 30 -8.26 12.51 7.35
C GLY A 30 -6.76 12.69 7.50
N LEU A 31 -5.96 11.66 7.27
CA LEU A 31 -4.52 11.74 7.39
C LEU A 31 -3.85 11.19 6.12
N PRO A 32 -3.62 12.02 5.09
CA PRO A 32 -3.87 13.47 5.05
C PRO A 32 -5.31 13.78 4.74
N GLY A 33 -5.76 14.99 5.05
CA GLY A 33 -7.04 15.47 4.57
C GLY A 33 -6.98 15.73 3.07
N GLY A 34 -8.19 15.92 2.47
CA GLY A 34 -8.26 16.14 1.03
C GLY A 34 -7.52 17.38 0.58
N GLU A 35 -7.64 18.47 1.33
CA GLU A 35 -6.94 19.72 0.99
C GLU A 35 -5.43 19.58 1.16
N GLU A 36 -5.01 18.87 2.19
CA GLU A 36 -3.59 18.64 2.41
C GLU A 36 -3.01 17.81 1.29
N LEU A 37 -3.74 16.78 0.84
CA LEU A 37 -3.28 15.92 -0.23
C LEU A 37 -3.06 16.68 -1.52
N GLN A 38 -3.92 17.67 -1.81
CA GLN A 38 -3.77 18.49 -3.01
C GLN A 38 -2.49 19.30 -3.01
N LYS A 39 -1.93 19.58 -1.83
CA LYS A 39 -0.67 20.32 -1.71
C LYS A 39 0.55 19.42 -1.80
N ILE A 40 0.35 18.10 -1.73
CA ILE A 40 1.46 17.16 -1.84
C ILE A 40 1.67 16.87 -3.32
N ARG A 41 2.94 16.83 -3.73
CA ARG A 41 3.29 16.60 -5.12
C ARG A 41 2.85 15.21 -5.55
N ARG A 42 2.13 15.17 -6.66
CA ARG A 42 1.83 13.91 -7.35
C ARG A 42 2.93 13.69 -8.37
N ASP A 43 3.56 12.51 -8.33
CA ASP A 43 4.73 12.28 -9.16
C ASP A 43 4.71 10.85 -9.70
N ASN A 44 4.92 10.74 -11.01
CA ASN A 44 4.93 9.44 -11.68
C ASN A 44 6.20 8.63 -11.40
N CYS A 45 7.21 9.21 -10.75
CA CYS A 45 8.35 8.41 -10.29
C CYS A 45 7.91 7.43 -9.21
N LEU A 46 6.79 7.69 -8.55
CA LEU A 46 6.18 6.72 -7.65
C LEU A 46 5.28 5.83 -8.50
N MET A 47 5.76 4.62 -8.74
CA MET A 47 5.01 3.61 -9.48
C MET A 47 4.21 2.80 -8.47
N ALA A 48 2.90 2.97 -8.51
CA ALA A 48 1.99 2.29 -7.57
C ALA A 48 1.02 1.42 -8.36
N ARG A 49 0.93 0.15 -8.00
CA ARG A 49 0.10 -0.81 -8.72
C ARG A 49 -0.68 -1.64 -7.74
N VAL A 50 -1.94 -1.89 -8.07
CA VAL A 50 -2.79 -2.79 -7.32
C VAL A 50 -3.16 -3.94 -8.23
N GLU A 51 -2.85 -5.15 -7.79
CA GLU A 51 -3.14 -6.36 -8.53
C GLU A 51 -4.49 -6.94 -8.15
N THR A 52 -4.86 -6.76 -6.88
CA THR A 52 -6.12 -7.27 -6.36
C THR A 52 -6.75 -6.19 -5.48
N ALA A 53 -7.99 -5.83 -5.80
CA ALA A 53 -8.79 -4.96 -4.97
C ALA A 53 -10.17 -5.61 -4.83
N GLY A 54 -10.17 -6.79 -4.23
CA GLY A 54 -11.37 -7.62 -4.13
C GLY A 54 -12.03 -7.54 -2.77
N PRO A 55 -12.97 -8.45 -2.51
CA PRO A 55 -13.71 -8.41 -1.23
C PRO A 55 -12.88 -8.82 -0.03
N GLU A 56 -11.75 -9.50 -0.24
CA GLU A 56 -10.96 -10.04 0.86
C GLU A 56 -9.70 -9.25 1.16
N ARG A 57 -9.08 -8.64 0.13
CA ARG A 57 -7.80 -7.99 0.31
C ARG A 57 -7.53 -6.96 -0.76
N ILE A 58 -6.60 -6.07 -0.44
CA ILE A 58 -5.98 -5.15 -1.40
C ILE A 58 -4.51 -5.52 -1.47
N GLN A 59 -4.03 -5.88 -2.63
CA GLN A 59 -2.67 -6.37 -2.80
C GLN A 59 -2.02 -5.71 -4.00
N GLY A 60 -0.77 -5.32 -3.83
CA GLY A 60 -0.03 -4.69 -4.90
C GLY A 60 1.39 -4.36 -4.49
N TYR A 61 1.95 -3.34 -5.14
CA TYR A 61 3.29 -2.90 -4.82
C TYR A 61 3.46 -1.43 -5.18
N SER A 62 4.50 -0.81 -4.62
CA SER A 62 4.88 0.54 -4.96
C SER A 62 6.40 0.67 -4.92
N VAL A 63 6.94 1.42 -5.87
CA VAL A 63 8.38 1.62 -6.05
C VAL A 63 8.60 3.07 -6.41
N ILE A 64 9.61 3.69 -5.80
CA ILE A 64 10.06 5.02 -6.17
C ILE A 64 11.22 4.85 -7.14
N LEU A 65 11.02 5.27 -8.37
CA LEU A 65 12.04 5.14 -9.40
C LEU A 65 13.09 6.25 -9.24
N GLY A 66 14.35 5.86 -9.28
CA GLY A 66 15.44 6.82 -9.21
C GLY A 66 15.87 7.20 -7.81
N ASP A 67 15.37 6.52 -6.79
CA ASP A 67 15.74 6.80 -5.41
C ASP A 67 15.82 5.51 -4.61
N ASP A 68 16.38 5.60 -3.41
CA ASP A 68 16.52 4.44 -2.53
C ASP A 68 15.20 4.18 -1.82
N ASN A 69 14.56 3.07 -2.18
CA ASN A 69 13.25 2.72 -1.64
C ASN A 69 13.26 2.46 -0.14
N ALA A 70 14.42 2.12 0.43
CA ALA A 70 14.53 1.90 1.87
C ALA A 70 14.34 3.19 2.68
N CYS A 71 14.46 4.34 2.03
CA CYS A 71 14.33 5.62 2.72
C CYS A 71 12.89 6.07 2.88
N TYR A 72 11.93 5.30 2.41
CA TYR A 72 10.54 5.76 2.35
C TYR A 72 9.62 4.94 3.23
N GLU A 73 8.78 5.66 3.94
CA GLU A 73 7.61 5.09 4.61
C GLU A 73 6.43 5.19 3.65
N LYS A 74 5.58 4.17 3.61
CA LYS A 74 4.52 4.10 2.61
C LYS A 74 3.17 3.96 3.28
N HIS A 75 2.18 4.61 2.68
CA HIS A 75 0.80 4.61 3.16
C HIS A 75 -0.12 4.30 1.99
N LEU A 76 -1.11 3.46 2.23
CA LEU A 76 -2.18 3.23 1.27
C LEU A 76 -3.26 4.25 1.52
N LEU A 77 -3.75 4.89 0.46
CA LEU A 77 -4.78 5.90 0.57
C LEU A 77 -6.04 5.42 -0.11
N LEU A 78 -7.18 5.74 0.49
CA LEU A 78 -8.48 5.57 -0.12
C LEU A 78 -9.11 6.95 -0.23
N ILE A 79 -9.24 7.42 -1.47
CA ILE A 79 -9.74 8.77 -1.75
C ILE A 79 -11.18 8.63 -2.24
N PRO A 80 -12.16 9.14 -1.49
CA PRO A 80 -13.56 9.02 -1.91
C PRO A 80 -13.79 9.62 -3.27
N CYS A 81 -14.54 8.92 -4.10
CA CYS A 81 -14.86 9.37 -5.44
C CYS A 81 -16.32 9.04 -5.74
N GLY A 82 -16.82 9.49 -6.90
CA GLY A 82 -18.20 9.30 -7.26
C GLY A 82 -19.11 10.09 -6.33
N GLU A 83 -20.12 9.43 -5.79
CA GLU A 83 -21.10 10.11 -4.94
C GLU A 83 -20.54 10.55 -3.61
N THR A 84 -19.41 9.97 -3.20
CA THR A 84 -18.79 10.33 -1.92
C THR A 84 -17.61 11.26 -2.10
N GLU A 85 -17.41 11.79 -3.31
CA GLU A 85 -16.33 12.73 -3.59
C GLU A 85 -16.38 13.91 -2.62
N GLY A 86 -15.22 14.30 -2.10
CA GLY A 86 -15.14 15.40 -1.15
C GLY A 86 -15.22 14.98 0.31
N GLN A 87 -15.53 13.71 0.57
CA GLN A 87 -15.48 13.20 1.94
C GLN A 87 -14.05 12.91 2.34
N ASP A 88 -13.87 12.50 3.59
CA ASP A 88 -12.54 12.32 4.15
C ASP A 88 -11.75 11.23 3.46
N VAL A 89 -10.46 11.49 3.24
CA VAL A 89 -9.50 10.49 2.77
C VAL A 89 -9.18 9.56 3.93
N TRP A 90 -8.99 8.28 3.62
CA TRP A 90 -8.59 7.28 4.60
C TRP A 90 -7.19 6.78 4.25
N SER A 91 -6.39 6.51 5.26
CA SER A 91 -5.03 6.03 5.03
C SER A 91 -4.64 5.00 6.08
N MET A 92 -3.68 4.16 5.71
CA MET A 92 -3.03 3.30 6.69
C MET A 92 -1.59 3.08 6.26
N GLN A 93 -0.70 3.01 7.24
CA GLN A 93 0.70 2.74 6.96
C GLN A 93 0.86 1.29 6.52
N LEU A 94 1.65 1.10 5.47
CA LEU A 94 1.86 -0.22 4.90
C LEU A 94 3.08 -0.90 5.52
N MET A 95 2.93 -2.19 5.81
CA MET A 95 4.06 -3.03 6.16
C MET A 95 4.66 -3.58 4.88
N PRO A 96 5.99 -3.49 4.73
CA PRO A 96 6.62 -3.97 3.50
C PRO A 96 6.43 -5.47 3.31
N ALA A 97 6.14 -5.86 2.08
CA ALA A 97 6.06 -7.26 1.69
C ALA A 97 7.13 -7.55 0.67
N TYR A 98 7.85 -8.65 0.86
CA TYR A 98 8.95 -9.02 -0.02
C TYR A 98 8.41 -9.53 -1.35
N ARG A 99 8.93 -8.96 -2.45
CA ARG A 99 8.57 -9.37 -3.81
C ARG A 99 9.85 -9.43 -4.64
N GLN A 100 10.38 -10.64 -4.79
CA GLN A 100 11.63 -10.84 -5.51
C GLN A 100 11.54 -10.36 -6.95
N GLU A 101 10.38 -10.51 -7.58
CA GLU A 101 10.23 -10.10 -8.98
C GLU A 101 10.44 -8.60 -9.19
N LEU A 102 10.26 -7.78 -8.15
CA LEU A 102 10.54 -6.35 -8.29
C LEU A 102 12.02 -6.11 -8.52
N GLU A 103 12.89 -6.83 -7.80
CA GLU A 103 14.32 -6.75 -8.05
C GLU A 103 14.68 -7.23 -9.44
N GLU A 104 14.05 -8.32 -9.86
CA GLU A 104 14.36 -8.91 -11.16
C GLU A 104 13.93 -8.01 -12.29
N ASN A 105 12.79 -7.36 -12.15
CA ASN A 105 12.25 -6.51 -13.20
C ASN A 105 12.82 -5.10 -13.18
N LEU A 106 13.37 -4.67 -12.05
CA LEU A 106 13.90 -3.31 -11.87
C LEU A 106 15.32 -3.37 -11.29
N PRO A 107 16.27 -3.99 -12.03
CA PRO A 107 17.59 -4.27 -11.45
C PRO A 107 18.41 -3.00 -11.17
N ASP A 108 18.06 -1.89 -11.81
CA ASP A 108 18.79 -0.64 -11.61
C ASP A 108 18.23 0.20 -10.47
N GLN A 109 17.17 -0.26 -9.80
CA GLN A 109 16.56 0.48 -8.72
C GLN A 109 16.99 -0.09 -7.38
N LYS A 110 17.08 0.78 -6.37
CA LYS A 110 17.60 0.38 -5.06
C LYS A 110 16.50 -0.05 -4.12
N ASN A 111 16.67 -1.23 -3.52
CA ASN A 111 15.86 -1.72 -2.39
C ASN A 111 14.38 -1.82 -2.74
N VAL A 112 14.08 -2.29 -3.95
CA VAL A 112 12.69 -2.39 -4.40
C VAL A 112 12.01 -3.66 -3.93
N ALA A 113 12.78 -4.64 -3.44
CA ALA A 113 12.20 -5.95 -3.12
C ALA A 113 11.16 -5.89 -2.02
N LEU A 114 11.22 -4.88 -1.16
CA LEU A 114 10.24 -4.71 -0.09
C LEU A 114 9.12 -3.76 -0.49
N GLY A 115 8.86 -3.61 -1.79
CA GLY A 115 7.84 -2.73 -2.28
C GLY A 115 6.42 -3.29 -2.26
N GLY A 116 6.24 -4.56 -1.94
CA GLY A 116 4.92 -5.17 -1.94
C GLY A 116 4.09 -4.80 -0.73
N PHE A 117 2.78 -5.00 -0.84
CA PHE A 117 1.88 -4.84 0.29
C PHE A 117 0.66 -5.76 0.11
N CYS A 118 0.07 -6.14 1.23
CA CYS A 118 -1.16 -6.91 1.23
C CYS A 118 -1.97 -6.54 2.47
N VAL A 119 -3.10 -5.89 2.26
CA VAL A 119 -3.97 -5.44 3.34
C VAL A 119 -5.24 -6.26 3.31
N LEU A 120 -5.54 -6.91 4.43
CA LEU A 120 -6.77 -7.67 4.57
C LEU A 120 -7.94 -6.72 4.78
N ARG A 121 -9.11 -7.14 4.35
CA ARG A 121 -10.30 -6.31 4.46
C ARG A 121 -11.25 -6.76 5.57
N GLU A 122 -11.08 -7.98 6.06
CA GLU A 122 -11.94 -8.46 7.13
C GLU A 122 -11.76 -7.57 8.36
N GLY A 123 -12.86 -7.05 8.86
CA GLY A 123 -12.83 -6.15 10.01
C GLY A 123 -12.57 -4.69 9.67
N GLU A 124 -12.47 -4.34 8.38
CA GLU A 124 -12.25 -2.95 8.01
C GLU A 124 -13.46 -2.10 8.43
N GLN A 125 -13.17 -0.87 8.85
CA GLN A 125 -14.20 0.06 9.29
C GLN A 125 -14.14 1.29 8.39
N LEU A 126 -14.78 1.17 7.25
CA LEU A 126 -14.81 2.20 6.23
C LEU A 126 -16.26 2.51 5.86
N PRO A 127 -16.59 3.78 5.62
CA PRO A 127 -17.92 4.11 5.12
C PRO A 127 -18.15 3.49 3.74
N ALA A 128 -19.39 3.13 3.47
CA ALA A 128 -19.74 2.62 2.16
C ALA A 128 -19.49 3.68 1.10
N GLY A 129 -19.08 3.24 -0.08
CA GLY A 129 -18.82 4.15 -1.19
C GLY A 129 -17.71 3.62 -2.07
N ASN A 130 -17.33 4.47 -3.01
CA ASN A 130 -16.26 4.16 -3.95
C ASN A 130 -15.04 4.99 -3.63
N TYR A 131 -13.87 4.38 -3.77
CA TYR A 131 -12.61 5.03 -3.42
C TYR A 131 -11.61 4.79 -4.52
N THR A 132 -10.85 5.84 -4.86
CA THR A 132 -9.64 5.68 -5.66
C THR A 132 -8.54 5.18 -4.74
N ILE A 133 -7.83 4.14 -5.15
CA ILE A 133 -6.71 3.62 -4.37
C ILE A 133 -5.45 4.33 -4.81
N ALA A 134 -4.71 4.87 -3.86
CA ALA A 134 -3.48 5.60 -4.12
C ALA A 134 -2.42 5.22 -3.09
N VAL A 135 -1.19 5.65 -3.32
CA VAL A 135 -0.09 5.44 -2.39
C VAL A 135 0.56 6.78 -2.10
N LEU A 136 0.84 7.03 -0.86
CA LEU A 136 1.59 8.18 -0.38
C LEU A 136 2.88 7.68 0.21
N VAL A 137 4.01 8.30 -0.16
CA VAL A 137 5.30 7.93 0.41
C VAL A 137 5.91 9.16 1.08
N VAL A 138 6.62 8.90 2.17
CA VAL A 138 7.27 9.93 2.96
C VAL A 138 8.72 9.54 3.13
N ASN A 139 9.63 10.40 2.67
CA ASN A 139 11.05 10.16 2.89
C ASN A 139 11.34 10.37 4.37
N ARG A 140 11.92 9.34 5.03
CA ARG A 140 12.13 9.38 6.48
C ARG A 140 13.13 10.45 6.90
N VAL A 141 14.03 10.81 6.02
CA VAL A 141 15.10 11.77 6.32
C VAL A 141 14.66 13.18 5.98
N SER A 142 14.28 13.42 4.71
CA SER A 142 13.94 14.76 4.23
C SER A 142 12.52 15.17 4.59
N LYS A 143 11.66 14.19 4.91
CA LYS A 143 10.23 14.39 5.17
C LYS A 143 9.45 14.82 3.94
N LEU A 144 10.06 14.76 2.77
CA LEU A 144 9.36 15.03 1.52
C LEU A 144 8.32 13.96 1.27
N LYS A 145 7.19 14.39 0.75
CA LYS A 145 6.05 13.53 0.46
C LYS A 145 5.75 13.54 -1.02
N LEU A 146 5.40 12.36 -1.54
CA LEU A 146 4.92 12.19 -2.90
C LEU A 146 3.74 11.26 -2.86
N TRP A 147 2.82 11.40 -3.82
CA TRP A 147 1.74 10.43 -3.93
C TRP A 147 1.42 10.17 -5.39
N ASN A 148 0.75 9.07 -5.64
CA ASN A 148 0.26 8.75 -6.98
C ASN A 148 -0.91 7.79 -6.87
N THR A 149 -1.75 7.78 -7.89
CA THR A 149 -2.87 6.84 -7.94
C THR A 149 -2.38 5.52 -8.51
N THR A 150 -3.12 4.45 -8.18
CA THR A 150 -2.83 3.12 -8.72
C THR A 150 -3.61 2.83 -9.98
N GLY A 151 -4.59 3.68 -10.30
CA GLY A 151 -5.50 3.43 -11.41
C GLY A 151 -6.60 2.44 -11.08
N LYS A 152 -6.70 2.01 -9.82
CA LYS A 152 -7.71 1.05 -9.38
C LYS A 152 -8.62 1.68 -8.35
N TYR A 153 -9.80 1.09 -8.23
CA TYR A 153 -10.83 1.57 -7.33
C TYR A 153 -11.22 0.48 -6.35
N LEU A 154 -11.70 0.90 -5.19
CA LEU A 154 -12.24 0.01 -4.18
C LEU A 154 -13.69 0.39 -3.93
N THR A 155 -14.56 -0.60 -3.87
CA THR A 155 -15.95 -0.39 -3.47
C THR A 155 -16.13 -0.98 -2.09
N VAL A 156 -16.69 -0.18 -1.18
CA VAL A 156 -17.11 -0.64 0.15
C VAL A 156 -18.62 -0.64 0.14
N GLU A 157 -19.20 -1.80 0.36
CA GLU A 157 -20.63 -1.95 0.28
C GLU A 157 -21.26 -1.79 1.65
N LEU A 158 -22.53 -1.39 1.64
CA LEU A 158 -23.28 -1.32 2.88
C LEU A 158 -23.42 -2.73 3.46
N PRO A 159 -23.35 -2.88 4.79
CA PRO A 159 -23.59 -4.19 5.40
C PRO A 159 -24.97 -4.71 5.01
N ALA A 160 -25.06 -6.02 4.85
CA ALA A 160 -26.33 -6.65 4.57
C ALA A 160 -27.30 -6.37 5.72
N ALA A 161 -28.57 -6.13 5.37
CA ALA A 161 -29.59 -5.93 6.38
C ALA A 161 -29.78 -7.22 7.18
N LYS A 162 -29.93 -7.08 8.48
CA LYS A 162 -30.19 -8.24 9.34
C LYS A 162 -31.68 -8.52 9.36
N GLU A 163 -31.98 -9.79 9.25
CA GLU A 163 -33.39 -10.23 9.29
C GLU A 163 -33.90 -10.41 10.69
#